data_dab012379e45994e7b7d28ce7bc0d4f4
#
_entry.id   dab012379e45994e7b7d28ce7bc0d4f4
#
_cell.length_a   1.000
_cell.length_b   1.000
_cell.length_c   1.000
_cell.angle_alpha   90.00
_cell.angle_beta   90.00
_cell.angle_gamma   90.00
#
_symmetry.space_group_name_H-M   'P 1'
#
loop_
_entity.id
_entity.type
_entity.pdbx_description
1 polymer ?
#
loop_
_entity_poly.entity_id
_entity_poly.type
_entity_poly.pdbx_seq_one_letter_code
_entity_poly.pdbx_strand_id
1 'polypeptide(L)'
;MRCHRPGLQQVCNQLIINVLPWTHAEFEQLKGRIYRQGQCQNKGTMVIPLTYAIVNEQRWSWCDSKMQRLRFKKSIADAAVDGVVPEGYLRSPAQAYQDVIAWLERLEAGEVEVITRPKIVIPIPDNDPVDVQRRLRRYGDFSAMNRHWNQTRSETTHQRLQENPEEWAKYHTLYTESRKNWTVIPYEEMIRWYQQRSGYTIGDFGCGEAKLAEAVSDRHTVYSFDHIAVNKDVIACDMAHVRLDDERLDVAAFCLSLMGANFTDYLREANRTLKLDGHLHVIEATSRFSDRAQFQTDLEVLGFVVVSIQDVWKFTHIHALKTERKPQDGVELKF
;
A
#
# COMPACT_ATOMS: atom_id res chain seq x y z
N MET A 1 20.31 -1.65 28.60
CA MET A 1 19.78 -2.92 28.04
C MET A 1 19.18 -2.63 26.68
N ARG A 2 19.79 -3.09 25.58
CA ARG A 2 19.18 -2.93 24.26
C ARG A 2 18.05 -3.95 24.15
N CYS A 3 16.79 -3.51 24.09
CA CYS A 3 15.66 -4.36 23.78
C CYS A 3 15.88 -4.94 22.36
N HIS A 4 16.22 -6.21 22.27
CA HIS A 4 16.23 -6.94 21.02
C HIS A 4 14.77 -7.11 20.59
N ARG A 5 14.33 -6.30 19.62
CA ARG A 5 13.08 -6.62 18.90
C ARG A 5 13.29 -7.99 18.23
N PRO A 6 12.36 -8.95 18.37
CA PRO A 6 12.49 -10.24 17.72
C PRO A 6 12.56 -9.99 16.21
N GLY A 7 13.67 -10.42 15.61
CA GLY A 7 13.80 -10.35 14.16
C GLY A 7 12.87 -11.34 13.47
N LEU A 8 12.60 -11.14 12.19
CA LEU A 8 11.71 -12.00 11.40
C LEU A 8 12.07 -13.49 11.52
N GLN A 9 13.34 -13.82 11.66
CA GLN A 9 13.84 -15.19 11.84
C GLN A 9 13.36 -15.90 13.13
N GLN A 10 12.89 -15.16 14.14
CA GLN A 10 12.37 -15.75 15.37
C GLN A 10 10.92 -16.24 15.25
N VAL A 11 10.17 -15.67 14.30
CA VAL A 11 8.75 -15.94 14.12
C VAL A 11 8.42 -16.60 12.77
N CYS A 12 9.36 -16.58 11.82
CA CYS A 12 9.15 -17.10 10.46
C CYS A 12 10.36 -17.89 9.99
N ASN A 13 10.11 -19.07 9.43
CA ASN A 13 11.11 -19.92 8.78
C ASN A 13 10.83 -20.11 7.29
N GLN A 14 9.84 -19.41 6.73
CA GLN A 14 9.48 -19.48 5.33
C GLN A 14 9.66 -18.12 4.65
N LEU A 15 10.18 -18.14 3.44
CA LEU A 15 10.36 -16.96 2.58
C LEU A 15 9.80 -17.29 1.19
N ILE A 16 8.88 -16.46 0.71
CA ILE A 16 8.39 -16.53 -0.67
C ILE A 16 9.00 -15.37 -1.46
N ILE A 17 9.72 -15.68 -2.53
CA ILE A 17 10.35 -14.70 -3.43
C ILE A 17 9.55 -14.66 -4.73
N ASN A 18 8.62 -13.74 -4.85
CA ASN A 18 7.79 -13.58 -6.05
C ASN A 18 8.56 -12.95 -7.23
N VAL A 19 9.58 -12.15 -6.94
CA VAL A 19 10.44 -11.52 -7.95
C VAL A 19 11.89 -11.77 -7.59
N LEU A 20 12.58 -12.49 -8.46
CA LEU A 20 14.01 -12.76 -8.28
C LEU A 20 14.83 -11.46 -8.41
N PRO A 21 15.77 -11.18 -7.50
CA PRO A 21 16.67 -10.06 -7.62
C PRO A 21 17.63 -10.19 -8.81
N TRP A 22 18.29 -9.10 -9.17
CA TRP A 22 19.22 -9.10 -10.29
C TRP A 22 20.65 -9.48 -9.91
N THR A 23 20.98 -9.35 -8.63
CA THR A 23 22.33 -9.63 -8.13
C THR A 23 22.33 -10.79 -7.15
N HIS A 24 23.44 -11.51 -7.08
CA HIS A 24 23.61 -12.57 -6.08
C HIS A 24 23.63 -11.99 -4.67
N ALA A 25 24.23 -10.82 -4.46
CA ALA A 25 24.29 -10.17 -3.15
C ALA A 25 22.89 -9.85 -2.60
N GLU A 26 21.98 -9.32 -3.42
CA GLU A 26 20.58 -9.10 -3.03
C GLU A 26 19.87 -10.42 -2.70
N PHE A 27 20.15 -11.49 -3.47
CA PHE A 27 19.58 -12.80 -3.20
C PHE A 27 20.05 -13.38 -1.86
N GLU A 28 21.33 -13.25 -1.53
CA GLU A 28 21.87 -13.66 -0.23
C GLU A 28 21.33 -12.80 0.94
N GLN A 29 21.10 -11.51 0.71
CA GLN A 29 20.45 -10.65 1.70
C GLN A 29 19.01 -11.08 1.98
N LEU A 30 18.25 -11.50 0.97
CA LEU A 30 16.90 -12.04 1.15
C LEU A 30 16.92 -13.34 1.95
N LYS A 31 17.83 -14.26 1.63
CA LYS A 31 18.04 -15.49 2.41
C LYS A 31 18.41 -15.19 3.85
N GLY A 32 19.30 -14.23 4.07
CA GLY A 32 19.74 -13.78 5.37
C GLY A 32 18.65 -13.19 6.25
N ARG A 33 17.46 -12.87 5.71
CA ARG A 33 16.32 -12.40 6.52
C ARG A 33 15.70 -13.50 7.36
N ILE A 34 15.70 -14.73 6.89
CA ILE A 34 15.18 -15.90 7.62
C ILE A 34 16.29 -16.79 8.16
N TYR A 35 17.49 -16.76 7.56
CA TYR A 35 18.63 -17.59 7.95
C TYR A 35 19.65 -16.75 8.75
N ARG A 36 19.34 -16.48 10.01
CA ARG A 36 20.17 -15.66 10.92
C ARG A 36 20.33 -16.33 12.28
N GLN A 37 21.34 -15.88 13.00
CA GLN A 37 21.48 -16.23 14.42
C GLN A 37 20.18 -15.85 15.20
N GLY A 38 19.64 -16.79 15.96
CA GLY A 38 18.36 -16.65 16.65
C GLY A 38 17.16 -17.26 15.90
N GLN A 39 17.37 -17.97 14.79
CA GLN A 39 16.34 -18.80 14.17
C GLN A 39 15.98 -19.95 15.10
N CYS A 40 14.70 -20.04 15.47
CA CYS A 40 14.19 -21.06 16.40
C CYS A 40 13.87 -22.38 15.71
N GLN A 41 13.86 -22.41 14.37
CA GLN A 41 13.57 -23.59 13.57
C GLN A 41 14.86 -24.14 12.96
N ASN A 42 15.01 -25.45 12.97
CA ASN A 42 16.18 -26.13 12.40
C ASN A 42 16.27 -26.07 10.88
N LYS A 43 15.21 -25.59 10.21
CA LYS A 43 15.12 -25.52 8.74
C LYS A 43 14.37 -24.27 8.31
N GLY A 44 15.01 -23.46 7.45
CA GLY A 44 14.35 -22.39 6.68
C GLY A 44 13.91 -22.91 5.31
N THR A 45 12.70 -22.57 4.89
CA THR A 45 12.16 -22.93 3.57
C THR A 45 12.05 -21.69 2.71
N MET A 46 12.60 -21.74 1.49
CA MET A 46 12.47 -20.68 0.50
C MET A 46 11.66 -21.21 -0.69
N VAL A 47 10.57 -20.51 -1.00
CA VAL A 47 9.71 -20.82 -2.13
C VAL A 47 9.88 -19.75 -3.20
N ILE A 48 10.19 -20.18 -4.41
CA ILE A 48 10.35 -19.29 -5.57
C ILE A 48 9.34 -19.77 -6.62
N PRO A 49 8.19 -19.09 -6.77
CA PRO A 49 7.24 -19.38 -7.83
C PRO A 49 7.88 -19.14 -9.19
N LEU A 50 7.83 -20.12 -10.07
CA LEU A 50 8.34 -20.01 -11.44
C LEU A 50 7.17 -20.06 -12.42
N THR A 51 7.10 -19.08 -13.31
CA THR A 51 6.14 -19.06 -14.41
C THR A 51 6.80 -19.64 -15.65
N TYR A 52 6.11 -20.56 -16.30
CA TYR A 52 6.57 -21.22 -17.53
C TYR A 52 5.61 -20.89 -18.68
N ALA A 53 6.19 -20.62 -19.84
CA ALA A 53 5.48 -20.68 -21.12
C ALA A 53 5.83 -22.02 -21.81
N ILE A 54 4.87 -22.56 -22.54
CA ILE A 54 5.10 -23.74 -23.39
C ILE A 54 5.11 -23.22 -24.83
N VAL A 55 6.25 -23.35 -25.49
CA VAL A 55 6.44 -22.93 -26.88
C VAL A 55 6.98 -24.14 -27.64
N ASN A 56 6.28 -24.56 -28.69
CA ASN A 56 6.65 -25.73 -29.50
C ASN A 56 6.96 -26.98 -28.62
N GLU A 57 6.07 -27.28 -27.67
CA GLU A 57 6.19 -28.39 -26.72
C GLU A 57 7.38 -28.27 -25.74
N GLN A 58 8.16 -27.21 -25.80
CA GLN A 58 9.27 -26.94 -24.88
C GLN A 58 8.86 -25.98 -23.77
N ARG A 59 9.28 -26.33 -22.56
CA ARG A 59 9.09 -25.49 -21.37
C ARG A 59 10.11 -24.37 -21.35
N TRP A 60 9.65 -23.13 -21.30
CA TRP A 60 10.50 -21.96 -21.20
C TRP A 60 10.09 -21.08 -20.01
N SER A 61 11.06 -20.51 -19.29
CA SER A 61 10.80 -19.65 -18.16
C SER A 61 11.87 -18.54 -18.07
N TRP A 62 11.41 -17.29 -18.07
CA TRP A 62 12.27 -16.18 -17.75
C TRP A 62 12.83 -16.24 -16.32
N CYS A 63 12.00 -16.67 -15.36
CA CYS A 63 12.40 -16.84 -13.97
C CYS A 63 13.50 -17.90 -13.82
N ASP A 64 13.40 -19.01 -14.55
CA ASP A 64 14.43 -20.04 -14.53
C ASP A 64 15.74 -19.57 -15.14
N SER A 65 15.70 -18.86 -16.28
CA SER A 65 16.88 -18.21 -16.88
C SER A 65 17.53 -17.23 -15.92
N LYS A 66 16.74 -16.43 -15.20
CA LYS A 66 17.24 -15.50 -14.19
C LYS A 66 17.88 -16.21 -13.00
N MET A 67 17.28 -17.32 -12.54
CA MET A 67 17.85 -18.15 -11.48
C MET A 67 19.18 -18.77 -11.89
N GLN A 68 19.29 -19.26 -13.11
CA GLN A 68 20.57 -19.81 -13.63
C GLN A 68 21.67 -18.73 -13.65
N ARG A 69 21.33 -17.48 -14.02
CA ARG A 69 22.29 -16.36 -13.96
C ARG A 69 22.71 -16.02 -12.53
N LEU A 70 21.79 -16.07 -11.59
CA LEU A 70 22.10 -15.86 -10.17
C LEU A 70 23.05 -16.95 -9.65
N ARG A 71 22.82 -18.22 -10.01
CA ARG A 71 23.71 -19.33 -9.66
C ARG A 71 25.11 -19.18 -10.30
N PHE A 72 25.15 -18.74 -11.56
CA PHE A 72 26.43 -18.45 -12.24
C PHE A 72 27.20 -17.32 -11.56
N LYS A 73 26.53 -16.20 -11.22
CA LYS A 73 27.18 -15.10 -10.48
C LYS A 73 27.65 -15.53 -9.10
N LYS A 74 26.92 -16.45 -8.45
CA LYS A 74 27.36 -17.06 -7.20
C LYS A 74 28.64 -17.85 -7.37
N SER A 75 28.71 -18.73 -8.38
CA SER A 75 29.90 -19.54 -8.61
C SER A 75 31.15 -18.71 -8.91
N ILE A 76 31.02 -17.57 -9.62
CA ILE A 76 32.12 -16.63 -9.82
C ILE A 76 32.55 -15.99 -8.50
N ALA A 77 31.57 -15.58 -7.65
CA ALA A 77 31.89 -14.98 -6.36
C ALA A 77 32.57 -15.99 -5.42
N ASP A 78 32.09 -17.22 -5.37
CA ASP A 78 32.65 -18.31 -4.55
C ASP A 78 34.08 -18.65 -5.04
N ALA A 79 34.31 -18.69 -6.38
CA ALA A 79 35.63 -18.90 -6.94
C ALA A 79 36.62 -17.76 -6.62
N ALA A 80 36.13 -16.52 -6.63
CA ALA A 80 36.97 -15.34 -6.35
C ALA A 80 37.30 -15.19 -4.86
N VAL A 81 36.40 -15.61 -3.96
CA VAL A 81 36.56 -15.45 -2.50
C VAL A 81 37.18 -16.71 -1.88
N ASP A 82 36.68 -17.89 -2.24
CA ASP A 82 37.00 -19.15 -1.60
C ASP A 82 38.00 -20.01 -2.42
N GLY A 83 38.33 -19.61 -3.66
CA GLY A 83 39.21 -20.34 -4.57
C GLY A 83 38.61 -21.66 -5.07
N VAL A 84 37.32 -21.90 -4.84
CA VAL A 84 36.62 -23.13 -5.20
C VAL A 84 35.87 -22.93 -6.52
N VAL A 85 36.28 -23.63 -7.57
CA VAL A 85 35.53 -23.68 -8.82
C VAL A 85 34.58 -24.88 -8.77
N PRO A 86 33.23 -24.67 -8.74
CA PRO A 86 32.32 -25.77 -8.74
C PRO A 86 32.38 -26.56 -10.04
N GLU A 87 32.55 -27.88 -9.94
CA GLU A 87 32.44 -28.76 -11.09
C GLU A 87 30.99 -28.77 -11.61
N GLY A 88 30.78 -28.49 -12.88
CA GLY A 88 29.63 -28.92 -13.65
C GLY A 88 28.56 -27.90 -14.05
N TYR A 89 28.61 -26.61 -13.69
CA TYR A 89 27.55 -25.62 -14.05
C TYR A 89 28.04 -24.24 -14.52
N LEU A 90 29.23 -24.17 -15.06
CA LEU A 90 29.78 -22.91 -15.58
C LEU A 90 29.37 -22.72 -17.07
N ARG A 91 28.23 -22.04 -17.28
CA ARG A 91 28.06 -21.35 -18.57
C ARG A 91 29.03 -20.16 -18.58
N SER A 92 29.97 -20.15 -19.53
CA SER A 92 30.84 -19.01 -19.72
C SER A 92 30.02 -17.77 -20.08
N PRO A 93 30.54 -16.54 -19.85
CA PRO A 93 29.91 -15.33 -20.33
C PRO A 93 29.56 -15.35 -21.81
N ALA A 94 30.40 -16.01 -22.63
CA ALA A 94 30.16 -16.21 -24.04
C ALA A 94 28.93 -17.10 -24.31
N GLN A 95 28.75 -18.19 -23.56
CA GLN A 95 27.55 -19.03 -23.69
C GLN A 95 26.27 -18.29 -23.25
N ALA A 96 26.33 -17.51 -22.18
CA ALA A 96 25.20 -16.69 -21.76
C ALA A 96 24.84 -15.62 -22.82
N TYR A 97 25.84 -15.07 -23.51
CA TYR A 97 25.64 -14.15 -24.63
C TYR A 97 25.00 -14.86 -25.83
N GLN A 98 25.45 -16.02 -26.21
CA GLN A 98 24.89 -16.83 -27.29
C GLN A 98 23.44 -17.24 -27.00
N ASP A 99 23.12 -17.60 -25.76
CA ASP A 99 21.74 -17.90 -25.35
C ASP A 99 20.80 -16.68 -25.52
N VAL A 100 21.30 -15.46 -25.25
CA VAL A 100 20.53 -14.23 -25.46
C VAL A 100 20.33 -13.97 -26.96
N ILE A 101 21.37 -14.15 -27.78
CA ILE A 101 21.29 -14.00 -29.24
C ILE A 101 20.27 -15.01 -29.80
N ALA A 102 20.41 -16.27 -29.49
CA ALA A 102 19.49 -17.31 -29.94
C ALA A 102 18.03 -17.08 -29.47
N TRP A 103 17.83 -16.43 -28.34
CA TRP A 103 16.50 -16.05 -27.89
C TRP A 103 15.96 -14.85 -28.71
N LEU A 104 16.79 -13.85 -29.00
CA LEU A 104 16.41 -12.70 -29.84
C LEU A 104 16.08 -13.13 -31.27
N GLU A 105 16.87 -14.03 -31.84
CA GLU A 105 16.63 -14.62 -33.16
C GLU A 105 15.29 -15.35 -33.23
N ARG A 106 14.94 -16.11 -32.19
CA ARG A 106 13.62 -16.77 -32.08
C ARG A 106 12.47 -15.77 -31.92
N LEU A 107 12.69 -14.68 -31.19
CA LEU A 107 11.74 -13.57 -31.09
C LEU A 107 11.50 -12.90 -32.43
N GLU A 108 12.57 -12.64 -33.19
CA GLU A 108 12.53 -12.03 -34.52
C GLU A 108 11.86 -12.97 -35.55
N ALA A 109 12.09 -14.26 -35.43
CA ALA A 109 11.43 -15.28 -36.23
C ALA A 109 9.94 -15.53 -35.87
N GLY A 110 9.41 -14.85 -34.82
CA GLY A 110 8.05 -15.05 -34.36
C GLY A 110 7.81 -16.41 -33.66
N GLU A 111 8.86 -17.14 -33.34
CA GLU A 111 8.79 -18.46 -32.69
C GLU A 111 8.52 -18.38 -31.17
N VAL A 112 8.58 -17.17 -30.61
CA VAL A 112 8.28 -16.90 -29.20
C VAL A 112 7.09 -15.95 -29.14
N GLU A 113 5.94 -16.46 -28.73
CA GLU A 113 4.83 -15.59 -28.34
C GLU A 113 5.29 -14.76 -27.13
N VAL A 114 5.54 -13.48 -27.35
CA VAL A 114 5.64 -12.55 -26.23
C VAL A 114 4.26 -12.51 -25.61
N ILE A 115 4.05 -13.24 -24.52
CA ILE A 115 2.86 -13.05 -23.68
C ILE A 115 3.02 -11.64 -23.09
N THR A 116 2.59 -10.65 -23.86
CA THR A 116 2.23 -9.36 -23.29
C THR A 116 1.23 -9.71 -22.21
N ARG A 117 1.56 -9.39 -20.95
CA ARG A 117 0.60 -9.50 -19.85
C ARG A 117 -0.73 -9.01 -20.40
N PRO A 118 -1.83 -9.78 -20.28
CA PRO A 118 -3.10 -9.29 -20.73
C PRO A 118 -3.25 -7.91 -20.12
N LYS A 119 -3.36 -6.87 -20.95
CA LYS A 119 -3.77 -5.57 -20.46
C LYS A 119 -5.05 -5.87 -19.71
N ILE A 120 -5.06 -5.68 -18.42
CA ILE A 120 -6.30 -5.76 -17.64
C ILE A 120 -7.15 -4.64 -18.25
N VAL A 121 -7.99 -5.03 -19.19
CA VAL A 121 -8.99 -4.12 -19.76
C VAL A 121 -10.05 -4.06 -18.69
N ILE A 122 -9.93 -3.04 -17.84
CA ILE A 122 -11.02 -2.69 -16.94
C ILE A 122 -12.15 -2.25 -17.85
N PRO A 123 -13.32 -2.92 -17.82
CA PRO A 123 -14.47 -2.46 -18.59
C PRO A 123 -14.86 -1.10 -18.01
N ILE A 124 -14.48 -0.04 -18.71
CA ILE A 124 -14.93 1.31 -18.40
C ILE A 124 -16.23 1.47 -19.19
N PRO A 125 -17.37 1.80 -18.54
CA PRO A 125 -18.61 2.00 -19.25
C PRO A 125 -18.44 3.10 -20.30
N ASP A 126 -18.81 2.81 -21.54
CA ASP A 126 -19.05 3.71 -22.69
C ASP A 126 -18.08 4.89 -22.89
N ASN A 127 -16.78 4.66 -22.89
CA ASN A 127 -15.82 5.71 -23.22
C ASN A 127 -14.95 5.30 -24.40
N ASP A 128 -14.73 6.24 -25.32
CA ASP A 128 -13.86 6.10 -26.48
C ASP A 128 -12.48 5.52 -26.06
N PRO A 129 -12.00 4.42 -26.67
CA PRO A 129 -10.71 3.79 -26.39
C PRO A 129 -9.51 4.77 -26.44
N VAL A 130 -9.59 5.82 -27.27
CA VAL A 130 -8.56 6.86 -27.37
C VAL A 130 -8.51 7.72 -26.11
N ASP A 131 -9.65 8.06 -25.55
CA ASP A 131 -9.75 8.83 -24.31
C ASP A 131 -9.31 8.03 -23.10
N VAL A 132 -9.60 6.74 -23.06
CA VAL A 132 -9.12 5.81 -22.03
C VAL A 132 -7.58 5.73 -22.05
N GLN A 133 -6.95 5.57 -23.22
CA GLN A 133 -5.50 5.54 -23.32
C GLN A 133 -4.86 6.89 -22.99
N ARG A 134 -5.49 8.02 -23.33
CA ARG A 134 -5.04 9.36 -22.97
C ARG A 134 -5.07 9.56 -21.45
N ARG A 135 -6.14 9.11 -20.78
CA ARG A 135 -6.28 9.16 -19.31
C ARG A 135 -5.29 8.25 -18.60
N LEU A 136 -5.06 7.02 -19.08
CA LEU A 136 -4.05 6.11 -18.56
C LEU A 136 -2.64 6.69 -18.66
N ARG A 137 -2.32 7.38 -19.78
CA ARG A 137 -1.04 8.08 -19.93
C ARG A 137 -0.91 9.30 -19.02
N ARG A 138 -2.03 9.99 -18.72
CA ARG A 138 -2.04 11.20 -17.88
C ARG A 138 -1.90 10.88 -16.39
N TYR A 139 -2.57 9.84 -15.91
CA TYR A 139 -2.68 9.57 -14.47
C TYR A 139 -1.92 8.33 -14.01
N GLY A 140 -1.35 7.53 -14.92
CA GLY A 140 -0.63 6.32 -14.57
C GLY A 140 -1.51 5.21 -13.98
N ASP A 141 -0.90 4.32 -13.23
CA ASP A 141 -1.57 3.28 -12.47
C ASP A 141 -1.98 3.76 -11.05
N PHE A 142 -2.68 2.92 -10.30
CA PHE A 142 -3.14 3.22 -8.95
C PHE A 142 -2.01 3.65 -8.01
N SER A 143 -0.83 3.00 -8.10
CA SER A 143 0.33 3.34 -7.27
C SER A 143 0.91 4.71 -7.62
N ALA A 144 0.91 5.08 -8.89
CA ALA A 144 1.35 6.40 -9.33
C ALA A 144 0.38 7.50 -8.88
N MET A 145 -0.94 7.25 -8.96
CA MET A 145 -1.96 8.16 -8.45
C MET A 145 -1.84 8.36 -6.94
N ASN A 146 -1.70 7.26 -6.17
CA ASN A 146 -1.46 7.32 -4.72
C ASN A 146 -0.23 8.16 -4.38
N ARG A 147 0.89 7.93 -5.07
CA ARG A 147 2.12 8.69 -4.84
C ARG A 147 1.91 10.18 -5.11
N HIS A 148 1.27 10.50 -6.23
CA HIS A 148 1.00 11.88 -6.61
C HIS A 148 0.10 12.59 -5.59
N TRP A 149 -0.99 11.95 -5.16
CA TRP A 149 -1.89 12.55 -4.19
C TRP A 149 -1.23 12.72 -2.82
N ASN A 150 -0.42 11.75 -2.37
CA ASN A 150 0.33 11.87 -1.11
C ASN A 150 1.40 12.97 -1.12
N GLN A 151 1.88 13.38 -2.29
CA GLN A 151 2.89 14.44 -2.45
C GLN A 151 2.29 15.82 -2.74
N THR A 152 0.98 15.90 -2.95
CA THR A 152 0.27 17.14 -3.30
C THR A 152 -0.53 17.63 -2.09
N ARG A 153 -0.57 18.94 -1.86
CA ARG A 153 -1.43 19.53 -0.81
C ARG A 153 -2.91 19.34 -1.16
N SER A 154 -3.74 19.15 -0.14
CA SER A 154 -5.18 18.88 -0.28
C SER A 154 -5.94 19.93 -1.07
N GLU A 155 -5.65 21.22 -0.84
CA GLU A 155 -6.25 22.32 -1.59
C GLU A 155 -6.04 22.16 -3.10
N THR A 156 -4.80 21.89 -3.52
CA THR A 156 -4.44 21.69 -4.92
C THR A 156 -5.13 20.46 -5.49
N THR A 157 -5.19 19.38 -4.71
CA THR A 157 -5.89 18.15 -5.11
C THR A 157 -7.38 18.41 -5.21
N HIS A 158 -7.98 19.09 -4.24
CA HIS A 158 -9.39 19.45 -4.25
C HIS A 158 -9.77 20.26 -5.49
N GLN A 159 -9.05 21.37 -5.75
CA GLN A 159 -9.29 22.20 -6.94
C GLN A 159 -9.19 21.39 -8.23
N ARG A 160 -8.11 20.60 -8.37
CA ARG A 160 -7.89 19.77 -9.55
C ARG A 160 -9.02 18.77 -9.77
N LEU A 161 -9.51 18.14 -8.71
CA LEU A 161 -10.60 17.16 -8.79
C LEU A 161 -11.94 17.82 -9.08
N GLN A 162 -12.18 19.06 -8.60
CA GLN A 162 -13.35 19.83 -9.01
C GLN A 162 -13.34 20.16 -10.51
N GLU A 163 -12.16 20.45 -11.07
CA GLU A 163 -11.99 20.67 -12.53
C GLU A 163 -12.03 19.36 -13.34
N ASN A 164 -11.62 18.22 -12.73
CA ASN A 164 -11.53 16.93 -13.40
C ASN A 164 -12.07 15.80 -12.50
N PRO A 165 -13.38 15.73 -12.25
CA PRO A 165 -13.99 14.73 -11.35
C PRO A 165 -13.78 13.29 -11.81
N GLU A 166 -13.49 13.07 -13.09
CA GLU A 166 -13.17 11.77 -13.64
C GLU A 166 -11.87 11.16 -13.07
N GLU A 167 -10.93 11.99 -12.62
CA GLU A 167 -9.72 11.52 -11.93
C GLU A 167 -10.10 10.83 -10.63
N TRP A 168 -11.00 11.41 -9.86
CA TRP A 168 -11.55 10.81 -8.64
C TRP A 168 -12.25 9.48 -8.94
N ALA A 169 -13.14 9.45 -9.92
CA ALA A 169 -13.88 8.25 -10.32
C ALA A 169 -12.93 7.12 -10.75
N LYS A 170 -11.89 7.46 -11.51
CA LYS A 170 -10.86 6.51 -11.89
C LYS A 170 -10.09 5.97 -10.69
N TYR A 171 -9.67 6.85 -9.77
CA TYR A 171 -8.98 6.43 -8.55
C TYR A 171 -9.81 5.41 -7.77
N HIS A 172 -11.09 5.70 -7.55
CA HIS A 172 -11.99 4.82 -6.79
C HIS A 172 -12.31 3.52 -7.53
N THR A 173 -12.34 3.53 -8.87
CA THR A 173 -12.44 2.29 -9.66
C THR A 173 -11.22 1.39 -9.42
N LEU A 174 -10.02 1.95 -9.51
CA LEU A 174 -8.76 1.21 -9.26
C LEU A 174 -8.65 0.74 -7.80
N TYR A 175 -9.09 1.57 -6.86
CA TYR A 175 -9.18 1.22 -5.44
C TYR A 175 -10.12 0.04 -5.22
N THR A 176 -11.31 0.05 -5.82
CA THR A 176 -12.30 -1.03 -5.73
C THR A 176 -11.75 -2.34 -6.34
N GLU A 177 -11.07 -2.28 -7.47
CA GLU A 177 -10.41 -3.45 -8.05
C GLU A 177 -9.31 -4.00 -7.14
N SER A 178 -8.50 -3.12 -6.55
CA SER A 178 -7.46 -3.52 -5.59
C SER A 178 -8.04 -4.22 -4.37
N ARG A 179 -9.19 -3.74 -3.86
CA ARG A 179 -9.89 -4.30 -2.69
C ARG A 179 -10.39 -5.72 -2.88
N LYS A 180 -10.73 -6.13 -4.09
CA LYS A 180 -11.23 -7.50 -4.38
C LYS A 180 -10.30 -8.60 -3.88
N ASN A 181 -9.01 -8.29 -3.76
CA ASN A 181 -7.98 -9.23 -3.31
C ASN A 181 -7.59 -9.04 -1.83
N TRP A 182 -8.33 -8.21 -1.06
CA TRP A 182 -8.01 -7.97 0.33
C TRP A 182 -8.76 -8.95 1.23
N THR A 183 -8.04 -9.58 2.15
CA THR A 183 -8.62 -10.46 3.17
C THR A 183 -9.43 -9.69 4.20
N VAL A 184 -9.02 -8.43 4.46
CA VAL A 184 -9.66 -7.51 5.40
C VAL A 184 -9.91 -6.20 4.68
N ILE A 185 -11.13 -5.70 4.79
CA ILE A 185 -11.52 -4.38 4.28
C ILE A 185 -11.55 -3.41 5.46
N PRO A 186 -10.69 -2.38 5.47
CA PRO A 186 -10.48 -1.56 6.67
C PRO A 186 -11.72 -0.88 7.23
N TYR A 187 -12.59 -0.34 6.39
CA TYR A 187 -13.81 0.32 6.86
C TYR A 187 -14.80 -0.65 7.53
N GLU A 188 -14.77 -1.95 7.21
CA GLU A 188 -15.62 -2.95 7.87
C GLU A 188 -15.20 -3.18 9.32
N GLU A 189 -13.91 -3.00 9.65
CA GLU A 189 -13.44 -3.01 11.03
C GLU A 189 -14.02 -1.84 11.83
N MET A 190 -14.05 -0.65 11.23
CA MET A 190 -14.69 0.52 11.83
C MET A 190 -16.19 0.30 12.01
N ILE A 191 -16.88 -0.20 10.98
CA ILE A 191 -18.33 -0.50 11.03
C ILE A 191 -18.65 -1.43 12.20
N ARG A 192 -17.87 -2.51 12.42
CA ARG A 192 -18.08 -3.43 13.56
C ARG A 192 -17.97 -2.72 14.91
N TRP A 193 -17.07 -1.76 15.04
CA TRP A 193 -16.91 -0.97 16.25
C TRP A 193 -18.14 -0.07 16.47
N TYR A 194 -18.66 0.57 15.43
CA TYR A 194 -19.86 1.44 15.50
C TYR A 194 -21.14 0.65 15.74
N GLN A 195 -21.30 -0.52 15.13
CA GLN A 195 -22.49 -1.37 15.28
C GLN A 195 -22.75 -1.81 16.73
N GLN A 196 -21.73 -1.82 17.57
CA GLN A 196 -21.84 -2.12 19.00
C GLN A 196 -22.29 -0.91 19.84
N ARG A 197 -22.52 0.23 19.21
CA ARG A 197 -22.79 1.52 19.85
C ARG A 197 -23.96 2.22 19.13
N SER A 198 -24.42 3.33 19.69
CA SER A 198 -25.46 4.16 19.07
C SER A 198 -25.39 5.60 19.53
N GLY A 199 -25.99 6.50 18.78
CA GLY A 199 -26.17 7.90 19.17
C GLY A 199 -24.94 8.79 18.93
N TYR A 200 -23.88 8.30 18.27
CA TYR A 200 -22.73 9.13 17.94
C TYR A 200 -22.99 10.03 16.74
N THR A 201 -22.34 11.20 16.77
CA THR A 201 -22.16 12.07 15.61
C THR A 201 -20.76 11.79 15.05
N ILE A 202 -20.67 11.22 13.86
CA ILE A 202 -19.46 10.70 13.24
C ILE A 202 -19.08 11.59 12.07
N GLY A 203 -17.83 12.00 11.98
CA GLY A 203 -17.21 12.58 10.78
C GLY A 203 -16.39 11.51 10.07
N ASP A 204 -16.76 11.16 8.84
CA ASP A 204 -16.02 10.24 7.96
C ASP A 204 -15.21 11.07 6.97
N PHE A 205 -13.93 11.24 7.24
CA PHE A 205 -12.99 12.09 6.51
C PHE A 205 -12.32 11.32 5.38
N GLY A 206 -12.63 11.66 4.14
CA GLY A 206 -12.23 10.91 2.94
C GLY A 206 -13.08 9.66 2.76
N CYS A 207 -14.40 9.84 2.81
CA CYS A 207 -15.40 8.78 2.88
C CYS A 207 -15.56 7.97 1.57
N GLY A 208 -15.03 8.47 0.45
CA GLY A 208 -15.24 7.87 -0.87
C GLY A 208 -16.72 7.81 -1.23
N GLU A 209 -17.26 6.61 -1.33
CA GLU A 209 -18.67 6.34 -1.64
C GLU A 209 -19.59 6.37 -0.41
N ALA A 210 -19.11 6.80 0.76
CA ALA A 210 -19.84 6.87 2.04
C ALA A 210 -20.32 5.49 2.55
N LYS A 211 -19.53 4.44 2.38
CA LYS A 211 -19.88 3.06 2.83
C LYS A 211 -20.08 2.95 4.33
N LEU A 212 -19.38 3.78 5.12
CA LEU A 212 -19.57 3.86 6.55
C LEU A 212 -20.98 4.37 6.88
N ALA A 213 -21.38 5.50 6.27
CA ALA A 213 -22.72 6.07 6.47
C ALA A 213 -23.81 5.09 6.05
N GLU A 214 -23.67 4.43 4.90
CA GLU A 214 -24.62 3.40 4.44
C GLU A 214 -24.84 2.30 5.50
N ALA A 215 -23.80 1.90 6.20
CA ALA A 215 -23.83 0.79 7.14
C ALA A 215 -24.32 1.14 8.56
N VAL A 216 -24.25 2.43 8.98
CA VAL A 216 -24.47 2.79 10.39
C VAL A 216 -25.42 3.99 10.62
N SER A 217 -25.99 4.60 9.56
CA SER A 217 -26.88 5.77 9.70
C SER A 217 -28.24 5.45 10.37
N ASP A 218 -28.56 4.18 10.55
CA ASP A 218 -29.72 3.75 11.33
C ASP A 218 -29.53 4.00 12.84
N ARG A 219 -28.29 4.15 13.30
CA ARG A 219 -27.89 4.27 14.72
C ARG A 219 -27.11 5.54 15.05
N HIS A 220 -26.52 6.18 14.05
CA HIS A 220 -25.61 7.31 14.20
C HIS A 220 -25.93 8.42 13.21
N THR A 221 -25.55 9.65 13.55
CA THR A 221 -25.52 10.74 12.58
C THR A 221 -24.14 10.76 11.92
N VAL A 222 -24.06 10.61 10.60
CA VAL A 222 -22.77 10.57 9.88
C VAL A 222 -22.67 11.76 8.93
N TYR A 223 -21.57 12.50 9.05
CA TYR A 223 -21.11 13.50 8.08
C TYR A 223 -19.99 12.90 7.26
N SER A 224 -20.25 12.70 5.97
CA SER A 224 -19.29 12.06 5.05
C SER A 224 -18.63 13.13 4.18
N PHE A 225 -17.31 13.30 4.30
CA PHE A 225 -16.53 14.32 3.59
C PHE A 225 -15.61 13.68 2.57
N ASP A 226 -15.60 14.22 1.35
CA ASP A 226 -14.64 13.85 0.31
C ASP A 226 -14.42 15.01 -0.67
N HIS A 227 -13.42 14.92 -1.53
CA HIS A 227 -13.18 15.95 -2.54
C HIS A 227 -14.35 16.07 -3.52
N ILE A 228 -15.04 14.97 -3.83
CA ILE A 228 -16.14 14.90 -4.80
C ILE A 228 -17.38 14.29 -4.16
N ALA A 229 -18.51 14.98 -4.28
CA ALA A 229 -19.82 14.46 -3.88
C ALA A 229 -20.37 13.51 -4.95
N VAL A 230 -20.13 12.20 -4.78
CA VAL A 230 -20.58 11.17 -5.73
C VAL A 230 -22.02 10.75 -5.54
N ASN A 231 -22.58 11.06 -4.38
CA ASN A 231 -23.98 10.82 -4.01
C ASN A 231 -24.44 11.91 -3.03
N LYS A 232 -25.72 11.89 -2.68
CA LYS A 232 -26.35 12.89 -1.79
C LYS A 232 -25.85 12.88 -0.35
N ASP A 233 -25.19 11.82 0.07
CA ASP A 233 -24.74 11.62 1.45
C ASP A 233 -23.28 12.09 1.64
N VAL A 234 -22.60 12.51 0.54
CA VAL A 234 -21.24 13.02 0.55
C VAL A 234 -21.22 14.54 0.44
N ILE A 235 -20.50 15.17 1.34
CA ILE A 235 -20.23 16.62 1.36
C ILE A 235 -18.90 16.85 0.66
N ALA A 236 -18.93 17.52 -0.51
CA ALA A 236 -17.73 17.88 -1.24
C ALA A 236 -16.96 18.99 -0.53
N CYS A 237 -15.75 18.71 -0.05
CA CYS A 237 -14.86 19.70 0.57
C CYS A 237 -13.41 19.21 0.62
N ASP A 238 -12.50 20.14 0.92
CA ASP A 238 -11.19 19.80 1.46
C ASP A 238 -11.36 19.48 2.95
N MET A 239 -11.01 18.25 3.35
CA MET A 239 -11.17 17.79 4.73
C MET A 239 -10.20 18.44 5.73
N ALA A 240 -9.25 19.26 5.25
CA ALA A 240 -8.47 20.14 6.12
C ALA A 240 -9.32 21.29 6.71
N HIS A 241 -10.49 21.57 6.12
CA HIS A 241 -11.38 22.65 6.52
C HIS A 241 -12.85 22.28 6.28
N VAL A 242 -13.41 21.44 7.14
CA VAL A 242 -14.82 21.04 7.03
C VAL A 242 -15.75 22.12 7.63
N ARG A 243 -16.96 22.25 7.05
CA ARG A 243 -17.95 23.23 7.52
C ARG A 243 -18.75 22.67 8.69
N LEU A 244 -18.06 22.35 9.79
CA LEU A 244 -18.66 22.01 11.07
C LEU A 244 -18.16 22.95 12.14
N ASP A 245 -19.04 23.21 13.13
CA ASP A 245 -18.67 23.92 14.34
C ASP A 245 -17.62 23.14 15.14
N ASP A 246 -16.91 23.82 16.01
CA ASP A 246 -16.02 23.21 16.99
C ASP A 246 -16.80 22.23 17.87
N GLU A 247 -16.15 21.15 18.28
CA GLU A 247 -16.69 20.18 19.23
C GLU A 247 -18.05 19.58 18.82
N ARG A 248 -18.28 19.42 17.52
CA ARG A 248 -19.53 18.88 16.98
C ARG A 248 -19.56 17.34 16.96
N LEU A 249 -18.42 16.68 16.78
CA LEU A 249 -18.31 15.25 16.54
C LEU A 249 -18.01 14.48 17.83
N ASP A 250 -18.63 13.32 17.98
CA ASP A 250 -18.22 12.32 18.96
C ASP A 250 -17.09 11.44 18.43
N VAL A 251 -17.02 11.27 17.11
CA VAL A 251 -16.01 10.44 16.44
C VAL A 251 -15.53 11.08 15.14
N ALA A 252 -14.23 11.08 14.92
CA ALA A 252 -13.59 11.36 13.63
C ALA A 252 -12.93 10.08 13.10
N ALA A 253 -13.25 9.71 11.87
CA ALA A 253 -12.77 8.50 11.22
C ALA A 253 -11.97 8.82 9.96
N PHE A 254 -10.79 8.21 9.84
CA PHE A 254 -9.94 8.22 8.66
C PHE A 254 -9.64 6.79 8.24
N CYS A 255 -10.14 6.39 7.09
CA CYS A 255 -9.94 5.04 6.57
C CYS A 255 -9.19 5.07 5.25
N LEU A 256 -7.87 4.92 5.26
CA LEU A 256 -6.97 5.06 4.11
C LEU A 256 -7.09 6.44 3.43
N SER A 257 -7.36 7.45 4.21
CA SER A 257 -7.70 8.79 3.71
C SER A 257 -6.72 9.89 4.15
N LEU A 258 -5.70 9.58 4.96
CA LEU A 258 -4.64 10.55 5.29
C LEU A 258 -3.70 10.76 4.09
N MET A 259 -4.27 11.10 2.94
CA MET A 259 -3.56 11.35 1.69
C MET A 259 -3.38 12.85 1.51
N GLY A 260 -2.15 13.25 1.24
CA GLY A 260 -1.80 14.65 1.03
C GLY A 260 -0.50 15.01 1.74
N ALA A 261 0.24 15.95 1.16
CA ALA A 261 1.48 16.46 1.77
C ALA A 261 1.22 17.16 3.12
N ASN A 262 -0.02 17.62 3.34
CA ASN A 262 -0.47 18.33 4.55
C ASN A 262 -1.48 17.52 5.37
N PHE A 263 -1.40 16.18 5.40
CA PHE A 263 -2.37 15.36 6.14
C PHE A 263 -2.42 15.67 7.65
N THR A 264 -1.40 16.31 8.21
CA THR A 264 -1.42 16.82 9.59
C THR A 264 -2.55 17.83 9.80
N ASP A 265 -2.89 18.63 8.78
CA ASP A 265 -3.98 19.61 8.87
C ASP A 265 -5.34 18.90 9.02
N TYR A 266 -5.51 17.70 8.45
CA TYR A 266 -6.73 16.89 8.62
C TYR A 266 -6.90 16.44 10.07
N LEU A 267 -5.80 16.08 10.73
CA LEU A 267 -5.83 15.68 12.14
C LEU A 267 -6.05 16.88 13.07
N ARG A 268 -5.56 18.07 12.70
CA ARG A 268 -5.89 19.32 13.40
C ARG A 268 -7.38 19.65 13.27
N GLU A 269 -7.93 19.51 12.07
CA GLU A 269 -9.34 19.74 11.81
C GLU A 269 -10.23 18.70 12.54
N ALA A 270 -9.80 17.45 12.59
CA ALA A 270 -10.45 16.44 13.43
C ALA A 270 -10.41 16.81 14.91
N ASN A 271 -9.27 17.32 15.42
CA ASN A 271 -9.17 17.79 16.80
C ASN A 271 -10.13 18.96 17.05
N ARG A 272 -10.20 19.95 16.15
CA ARG A 272 -11.13 21.08 16.28
C ARG A 272 -12.59 20.62 16.38
N THR A 273 -12.99 19.73 15.50
CA THR A 273 -14.38 19.29 15.36
C THR A 273 -14.81 18.23 16.37
N LEU A 274 -13.88 17.48 16.96
CA LEU A 274 -14.17 16.51 18.01
C LEU A 274 -14.52 17.20 19.32
N LYS A 275 -15.47 16.66 20.05
CA LYS A 275 -15.74 16.96 21.46
C LYS A 275 -14.54 16.52 22.32
N LEU A 276 -14.44 17.06 23.54
CA LEU A 276 -13.52 16.52 24.55
C LEU A 276 -13.87 15.03 24.79
N ASP A 277 -12.85 14.19 24.95
CA ASP A 277 -12.96 12.72 25.02
C ASP A 277 -13.55 12.07 23.76
N GLY A 278 -13.76 12.82 22.69
CA GLY A 278 -14.17 12.30 21.39
C GLY A 278 -13.12 11.36 20.79
N HIS A 279 -13.61 10.39 20.02
CA HIS A 279 -12.80 9.32 19.48
C HIS A 279 -12.18 9.70 18.12
N LEU A 280 -10.90 9.48 17.96
CA LEU A 280 -10.19 9.51 16.68
C LEU A 280 -9.88 8.07 16.26
N HIS A 281 -10.35 7.66 15.11
CA HIS A 281 -9.98 6.39 14.47
C HIS A 281 -9.21 6.65 13.19
N VAL A 282 -8.01 6.08 13.09
CA VAL A 282 -7.18 6.12 11.88
C VAL A 282 -6.85 4.69 11.48
N ILE A 283 -7.20 4.31 10.27
CA ILE A 283 -6.72 3.06 9.67
C ILE A 283 -5.92 3.40 8.42
N GLU A 284 -4.64 3.01 8.41
CA GLU A 284 -3.74 3.22 7.29
C GLU A 284 -2.91 1.97 6.99
N ALA A 285 -2.35 1.89 5.78
CA ALA A 285 -1.47 0.78 5.43
C ALA A 285 -0.26 0.73 6.38
N THR A 286 -0.02 -0.43 6.99
CA THR A 286 1.09 -0.63 7.93
C THR A 286 2.45 -0.23 7.35
N SER A 287 2.61 -0.41 6.04
CA SER A 287 3.85 -0.06 5.32
C SER A 287 4.11 1.44 5.18
N ARG A 288 3.13 2.31 5.48
CA ARG A 288 3.32 3.77 5.48
C ARG A 288 4.09 4.23 6.71
N PHE A 289 3.90 3.56 7.85
CA PHE A 289 4.53 3.98 9.10
C PHE A 289 6.02 3.63 9.12
N SER A 290 6.87 4.63 8.98
CA SER A 290 8.32 4.48 9.15
C SER A 290 8.72 4.32 10.63
N ASP A 291 8.09 5.11 11.52
CA ASP A 291 8.23 5.04 12.98
C ASP A 291 6.88 5.28 13.68
N ARG A 292 6.24 4.21 14.15
CA ARG A 292 4.94 4.28 14.84
C ARG A 292 5.03 4.94 16.21
N ALA A 293 6.16 4.79 16.90
CA ALA A 293 6.32 5.40 18.21
C ALA A 293 6.42 6.93 18.08
N GLN A 294 7.11 7.40 17.04
CA GLN A 294 7.15 8.83 16.73
C GLN A 294 5.76 9.33 16.30
N PHE A 295 5.04 8.59 15.44
CA PHE A 295 3.69 8.98 15.02
C PHE A 295 2.73 9.08 16.21
N GLN A 296 2.82 8.15 17.18
CA GLN A 296 2.05 8.24 18.43
C GLN A 296 2.40 9.51 19.21
N THR A 297 3.69 9.79 19.40
CA THR A 297 4.15 11.00 20.09
C THR A 297 3.65 12.27 19.41
N ASP A 298 3.67 12.30 18.08
CA ASP A 298 3.20 13.44 17.30
C ASP A 298 1.67 13.63 17.43
N LEU A 299 0.88 12.54 17.50
CA LEU A 299 -0.55 12.61 17.81
C LEU A 299 -0.81 13.21 19.20
N GLU A 300 0.03 12.88 20.19
CA GLU A 300 -0.08 13.45 21.54
C GLU A 300 0.19 14.95 21.53
N VAL A 301 1.10 15.40 20.67
CA VAL A 301 1.37 16.84 20.47
C VAL A 301 0.21 17.56 19.79
N LEU A 302 -0.56 16.85 18.95
CA LEU A 302 -1.79 17.33 18.35
C LEU A 302 -3.01 17.27 19.28
N GLY A 303 -2.82 16.95 20.55
CA GLY A 303 -3.90 16.97 21.56
C GLY A 303 -4.70 15.68 21.65
N PHE A 304 -4.13 14.56 21.23
CA PHE A 304 -4.74 13.24 21.37
C PHE A 304 -3.99 12.39 22.41
N VAL A 305 -4.66 11.43 22.99
CA VAL A 305 -4.04 10.33 23.74
C VAL A 305 -4.35 9.01 23.05
N VAL A 306 -3.33 8.26 22.69
CA VAL A 306 -3.51 6.99 21.99
C VAL A 306 -3.94 5.90 22.97
N VAL A 307 -5.11 5.31 22.71
CA VAL A 307 -5.71 4.23 23.50
C VAL A 307 -5.22 2.87 23.04
N SER A 308 -5.15 2.67 21.73
CA SER A 308 -4.66 1.41 21.17
C SER A 308 -4.08 1.58 19.76
N ILE A 309 -3.11 0.74 19.45
CA ILE A 309 -2.55 0.56 18.10
C ILE A 309 -2.59 -0.94 17.81
N GLN A 310 -3.32 -1.35 16.79
CA GLN A 310 -3.52 -2.75 16.43
C GLN A 310 -3.25 -2.96 14.94
N ASP A 311 -2.52 -4.02 14.62
CA ASP A 311 -2.35 -4.43 13.23
C ASP A 311 -3.43 -5.44 12.85
N VAL A 312 -4.17 -5.12 11.79
CA VAL A 312 -5.19 -5.97 11.21
C VAL A 312 -4.79 -6.26 9.75
N TRP A 313 -4.26 -7.44 9.51
CA TRP A 313 -3.67 -7.85 8.23
C TRP A 313 -2.51 -6.91 7.82
N LYS A 314 -2.68 -6.12 6.76
CA LYS A 314 -1.69 -5.14 6.25
C LYS A 314 -1.99 -3.69 6.66
N PHE A 315 -2.94 -3.50 7.57
CA PHE A 315 -3.36 -2.19 8.04
C PHE A 315 -3.04 -2.03 9.52
N THR A 316 -2.76 -0.81 9.92
CA THR A 316 -2.62 -0.41 11.32
C THR A 316 -3.81 0.46 11.69
N HIS A 317 -4.57 0.03 12.70
CA HIS A 317 -5.67 0.79 13.28
C HIS A 317 -5.17 1.48 14.55
N ILE A 318 -5.26 2.80 14.58
CA ILE A 318 -4.97 3.64 15.73
C ILE A 318 -6.30 4.17 16.26
N HIS A 319 -6.53 3.97 17.55
CA HIS A 319 -7.63 4.58 18.27
C HIS A 319 -7.07 5.54 19.31
N ALA A 320 -7.51 6.78 19.29
CA ALA A 320 -7.09 7.82 20.22
C ALA A 320 -8.30 8.62 20.72
N LEU A 321 -8.12 9.39 21.79
CA LEU A 321 -9.12 10.30 22.35
C LEU A 321 -8.59 11.72 22.31
N LYS A 322 -9.47 12.69 22.01
CA LYS A 322 -9.15 14.12 22.16
C LYS A 322 -8.99 14.47 23.64
N THR A 323 -7.95 15.22 23.94
CA THR A 323 -7.67 15.71 25.29
C THR A 323 -7.90 17.23 25.38
N GLU A 324 -7.82 17.80 26.59
CA GLU A 324 -7.82 19.26 26.79
C GLU A 324 -6.58 19.96 26.24
N ARG A 325 -5.55 19.20 25.87
CA ARG A 325 -4.32 19.75 25.31
C ARG A 325 -4.59 20.35 23.92
N LYS A 326 -4.27 21.61 23.75
CA LYS A 326 -4.39 22.26 22.44
C LYS A 326 -3.30 21.74 21.50
N PRO A 327 -3.62 21.51 20.21
CA PRO A 327 -2.62 21.19 19.20
C PRO A 327 -1.52 22.24 19.17
N GLN A 328 -0.26 21.79 19.09
CA GLN A 328 0.87 22.70 18.93
C GLN A 328 1.02 23.09 17.46
N ASP A 329 1.34 24.37 17.22
CA ASP A 329 1.63 24.87 15.89
C ASP A 329 3.01 24.38 15.41
N GLY A 330 3.17 24.28 14.09
CA GLY A 330 4.44 23.92 13.45
C GLY A 330 4.85 22.45 13.56
N VAL A 331 4.01 21.60 14.12
CA VAL A 331 4.23 20.14 14.13
C VAL A 331 3.67 19.54 12.85
N GLU A 332 4.52 18.81 12.14
CA GLU A 332 4.14 18.06 10.94
C GLU A 332 4.42 16.58 11.17
N LEU A 333 3.35 15.76 11.13
CA LEU A 333 3.47 14.31 11.24
C LEU A 333 4.12 13.73 9.97
N LYS A 334 4.77 12.59 10.15
CA LYS A 334 5.37 11.82 9.05
C LYS A 334 4.93 10.35 9.17
N PHE A 335 4.65 9.78 8.01
CA PHE A 335 4.47 8.34 7.89
C PHE A 335 5.79 7.60 7.73
#